data_62e5fd8363727a830405b70d21f4e353
#
_entry.id   62e5fd8363727a830405b70d21f4e353
#
_cell.length_a   1.000
_cell.length_b   1.000
_cell.length_c   1.000
_cell.angle_alpha   90.00
_cell.angle_beta   90.00
_cell.angle_gamma   90.00
#
_symmetry.space_group_name_H-M   'P 1'
#
loop_
_entity.id
_entity.type
_entity.pdbx_description
1 polymer ?
#
loop_
_entity_poly.entity_id
_entity_poly.type
_entity_poly.pdbx_seq_one_letter_code
_entity_poly.pdbx_strand_id
1 'polypeptide(L)'
;MKMRIMMIALTCFLLPVVGAAQDAKLRLPEFRSLAGKATESVNISLSPWLLHMAGAFIDDKDEDSVATKHLLAGIKSIQVRSYQFASDNAYSAQDIDSVRSQLAGWSQIMQVHHREKSEDVDMYVLIENNVTKGFALIASEPREFTIINIVGSINVEDLPKLQSHLHLPKVADSQINLLM
;
A
#
# COMPACT_ATOMS: atom_id res chain seq x y z
N MET A 1 0.21 -73.53 -2.70
CA MET A 1 -0.36 -72.33 -3.36
C MET A 1 -0.28 -71.20 -2.36
N LYS A 2 0.72 -70.31 -2.48
CA LYS A 2 1.04 -69.30 -1.46
C LYS A 2 0.44 -67.97 -1.93
N MET A 3 -0.61 -67.51 -1.23
CA MET A 3 -1.28 -66.25 -1.49
C MET A 3 -0.49 -65.12 -0.78
N ARG A 4 0.22 -64.29 -1.56
CA ARG A 4 0.91 -63.09 -1.05
C ARG A 4 -0.08 -61.95 -0.97
N ILE A 5 -0.44 -61.60 0.25
CA ILE A 5 -1.22 -60.37 0.53
C ILE A 5 -0.28 -59.20 0.45
N MET A 6 -0.46 -58.39 -0.58
CA MET A 6 0.30 -57.15 -0.79
C MET A 6 -0.43 -56.01 -0.03
N MET A 7 0.12 -55.66 1.10
CA MET A 7 -0.32 -54.57 1.94
C MET A 7 0.15 -53.26 1.34
N ILE A 8 -0.74 -52.53 0.67
CA ILE A 8 -0.45 -51.17 0.16
C ILE A 8 -0.62 -50.24 1.32
N ALA A 9 0.50 -49.76 1.89
CA ALA A 9 0.49 -48.69 2.88
C ALA A 9 0.24 -47.36 2.16
N LEU A 10 -0.96 -46.85 2.23
CA LEU A 10 -1.33 -45.50 1.78
C LEU A 10 -0.76 -44.46 2.74
N THR A 11 0.48 -44.04 2.49
CA THR A 11 1.10 -42.96 3.25
C THR A 11 0.51 -41.63 2.76
N CYS A 12 -0.49 -41.16 3.51
CA CYS A 12 -1.07 -39.83 3.31
C CYS A 12 0.01 -38.78 3.68
N PHE A 13 0.70 -38.24 2.68
CA PHE A 13 1.70 -37.19 2.84
C PHE A 13 0.94 -35.88 3.11
N LEU A 14 0.71 -35.57 4.40
CA LEU A 14 0.24 -34.27 4.86
C LEU A 14 1.36 -33.26 4.58
N LEU A 15 1.35 -32.67 3.38
CA LEU A 15 2.16 -31.48 3.11
C LEU A 15 1.63 -30.37 4.01
N PRO A 16 2.45 -29.79 4.90
CA PRO A 16 2.06 -28.56 5.59
C PRO A 16 1.89 -27.51 4.50
N VAL A 17 0.67 -27.00 4.35
CA VAL A 17 0.41 -25.76 3.60
C VAL A 17 1.10 -24.66 4.42
N VAL A 18 2.36 -24.41 4.11
CA VAL A 18 3.04 -23.20 4.59
C VAL A 18 2.30 -22.06 3.95
N GLY A 19 1.35 -21.48 4.67
CA GLY A 19 0.71 -20.24 4.27
C GLY A 19 1.84 -19.22 4.12
N ALA A 20 2.21 -18.89 2.88
CA ALA A 20 3.13 -17.79 2.63
C ALA A 20 2.50 -16.53 3.24
N ALA A 21 3.08 -16.01 4.31
CA ALA A 21 2.69 -14.70 4.84
C ALA A 21 2.78 -13.71 3.67
N GLN A 22 1.69 -13.02 3.40
CA GLN A 22 1.63 -12.09 2.29
C GLN A 22 2.56 -10.91 2.60
N ASP A 23 3.43 -10.55 1.66
CA ASP A 23 4.32 -9.41 1.81
C ASP A 23 3.50 -8.12 1.73
N ALA A 24 3.50 -7.35 2.82
CA ALA A 24 2.84 -6.04 2.86
C ALA A 24 3.55 -4.99 2.00
N LYS A 25 4.79 -5.26 1.57
CA LYS A 25 5.56 -4.38 0.72
C LYS A 25 5.29 -4.67 -0.75
N LEU A 26 4.63 -3.72 -1.42
CA LEU A 26 4.39 -3.82 -2.85
C LEU A 26 5.70 -3.65 -3.63
N ARG A 27 5.83 -4.43 -4.69
CA ARG A 27 6.88 -4.24 -5.70
C ARG A 27 6.39 -3.18 -6.66
N LEU A 28 6.67 -1.93 -6.34
CA LEU A 28 6.34 -0.83 -7.23
C LEU A 28 7.43 -0.77 -8.31
N PRO A 29 7.11 -1.14 -9.56
CA PRO A 29 8.08 -1.04 -10.62
C PRO A 29 8.50 0.42 -10.76
N GLU A 30 9.77 0.63 -11.09
CA GLU A 30 10.15 1.90 -11.69
C GLU A 30 9.41 1.93 -13.04
N PHE A 31 8.27 2.61 -13.08
CA PHE A 31 7.52 2.85 -14.31
C PHE A 31 8.34 3.79 -15.21
N ARG A 32 9.48 3.31 -15.70
CA ARG A 32 10.37 4.10 -16.57
C ARG A 32 9.64 4.65 -17.79
N SER A 33 8.69 3.88 -18.31
CA SER A 33 7.82 4.30 -19.41
C SER A 33 6.91 5.47 -19.00
N LEU A 34 6.40 5.49 -17.77
CA LEU A 34 5.58 6.56 -17.26
C LEU A 34 6.43 7.77 -16.88
N ALA A 35 7.55 7.56 -16.18
CA ALA A 35 8.47 8.63 -15.84
C ALA A 35 9.01 9.38 -17.07
N GLY A 36 9.23 8.66 -18.20
CA GLY A 36 9.64 9.28 -19.46
C GLY A 36 8.57 10.09 -20.17
N LYS A 37 7.28 9.88 -19.85
CA LYS A 37 6.13 10.62 -20.39
C LYS A 37 5.63 11.70 -19.45
N ALA A 38 5.94 11.57 -18.15
CA ALA A 38 5.48 12.48 -17.12
C ALA A 38 6.15 13.84 -17.24
N THR A 39 5.40 14.90 -16.98
CA THR A 39 5.91 16.27 -16.81
C THR A 39 6.52 16.45 -15.44
N GLU A 40 6.00 15.70 -14.44
CA GLU A 40 6.51 15.65 -13.09
C GLU A 40 6.44 14.21 -12.57
N SER A 41 7.46 13.77 -11.85
CA SER A 41 7.46 12.46 -11.20
C SER A 41 8.01 12.56 -9.79
N VAL A 42 7.26 12.01 -8.84
CA VAL A 42 7.67 11.89 -7.43
C VAL A 42 7.95 10.43 -7.12
N ASN A 43 9.14 10.16 -6.60
CA ASN A 43 9.56 8.82 -6.21
C ASN A 43 10.16 8.88 -4.81
N ILE A 44 9.35 8.55 -3.81
CA ILE A 44 9.76 8.54 -2.40
C ILE A 44 9.84 7.08 -1.94
N SER A 45 10.92 6.75 -1.22
CA SER A 45 11.08 5.46 -0.54
C SER A 45 11.76 5.70 0.79
N LEU A 46 10.97 5.64 1.87
CA LEU A 46 11.46 5.80 3.24
C LEU A 46 11.68 4.42 3.85
N SER A 47 12.92 4.17 4.25
CA SER A 47 13.32 2.95 4.98
C SER A 47 13.09 3.11 6.48
N PRO A 48 13.12 2.02 7.28
CA PRO A 48 12.96 2.09 8.73
C PRO A 48 13.97 3.05 9.38
N TRP A 49 15.20 3.07 8.88
CA TRP A 49 16.25 3.95 9.41
C TRP A 49 15.93 5.43 9.20
N LEU A 50 15.45 5.81 8.00
CA LEU A 50 15.05 7.19 7.71
C LEU A 50 13.85 7.62 8.55
N LEU A 51 12.87 6.72 8.75
CA LEU A 51 11.69 6.97 9.59
C LEU A 51 12.09 7.15 11.07
N HIS A 52 13.01 6.34 11.58
CA HIS A 52 13.54 6.48 12.92
C HIS A 52 14.30 7.81 13.09
N MET A 53 15.11 8.19 12.11
CA MET A 53 15.77 9.50 12.13
C MET A 53 14.76 10.64 12.13
N ALA A 54 13.75 10.59 11.27
CA ALA A 54 12.69 11.61 11.24
C ALA A 54 12.00 11.74 12.61
N GLY A 55 11.67 10.58 13.24
CA GLY A 55 11.08 10.57 14.59
C GLY A 55 11.98 11.16 15.67
N ALA A 56 13.30 11.08 15.53
CA ALA A 56 14.25 11.65 16.49
C ALA A 56 14.29 13.19 16.48
N PHE A 57 13.86 13.82 15.39
CA PHE A 57 13.76 15.28 15.27
C PHE A 57 12.39 15.83 15.71
N ILE A 58 11.42 14.97 16.01
CA ILE A 58 10.13 15.39 16.54
C ILE A 58 10.28 15.66 18.04
N ASP A 59 9.94 16.88 18.43
CA ASP A 59 10.00 17.32 19.82
C ASP A 59 8.80 16.70 20.60
N ASP A 60 9.03 16.26 21.85
CA ASP A 60 8.01 15.63 22.69
C ASP A 60 7.18 16.67 23.49
N LYS A 61 7.09 17.92 23.03
CA LYS A 61 6.51 19.03 23.79
C LYS A 61 4.98 19.08 23.79
N ASP A 62 4.33 18.43 22.83
CA ASP A 62 2.88 18.42 22.70
C ASP A 62 2.36 17.01 22.37
N GLU A 63 1.07 16.77 22.65
CA GLU A 63 0.44 15.46 22.45
C GLU A 63 0.44 15.00 20.99
N ASP A 64 0.34 15.93 20.03
CA ASP A 64 0.35 15.61 18.60
C ASP A 64 1.72 15.14 18.15
N SER A 65 2.78 15.75 18.66
CA SER A 65 4.17 15.34 18.41
C SER A 65 4.45 13.94 18.95
N VAL A 66 4.01 13.65 20.18
CA VAL A 66 4.13 12.32 20.78
C VAL A 66 3.34 11.28 19.96
N ALA A 67 2.10 11.58 19.57
CA ALA A 67 1.28 10.69 18.76
C ALA A 67 1.94 10.42 17.39
N THR A 68 2.49 11.44 16.74
CA THR A 68 3.20 11.31 15.46
C THR A 68 4.44 10.42 15.60
N LYS A 69 5.20 10.57 16.69
CA LYS A 69 6.38 9.73 16.97
C LYS A 69 5.99 8.27 17.18
N HIS A 70 4.93 8.00 17.92
CA HIS A 70 4.39 6.65 18.09
C HIS A 70 3.93 6.05 16.76
N LEU A 71 3.27 6.84 15.93
CA LEU A 71 2.83 6.43 14.61
C LEU A 71 4.03 6.03 13.72
N LEU A 72 5.07 6.90 13.66
CA LEU A 72 6.28 6.62 12.90
C LEU A 72 7.02 5.39 13.39
N ALA A 73 7.01 5.11 14.70
CA ALA A 73 7.62 3.91 15.27
C ALA A 73 6.93 2.62 14.81
N GLY A 74 5.64 2.66 14.49
CA GLY A 74 4.87 1.53 13.95
C GLY A 74 5.14 1.27 12.47
N ILE A 75 5.67 2.26 11.73
CA ILE A 75 5.89 2.18 10.30
C ILE A 75 7.26 1.59 9.97
N LYS A 76 7.28 0.61 9.09
CA LYS A 76 8.50 -0.05 8.60
C LYS A 76 9.00 0.52 7.28
N SER A 77 8.10 0.93 6.39
CA SER A 77 8.47 1.62 5.15
C SER A 77 7.31 2.40 4.57
N ILE A 78 7.63 3.46 3.83
CA ILE A 78 6.68 4.21 3.02
C ILE A 78 7.25 4.27 1.61
N GLN A 79 6.42 3.98 0.62
CA GLN A 79 6.73 4.15 -0.79
C GLN A 79 5.65 5.01 -1.43
N VAL A 80 6.06 6.05 -2.16
CA VAL A 80 5.16 6.89 -2.96
C VAL A 80 5.70 6.93 -4.38
N ARG A 81 4.80 6.75 -5.34
CA ARG A 81 5.04 6.96 -6.76
C ARG A 81 3.93 7.83 -7.28
N SER A 82 4.23 9.00 -7.79
CA SER A 82 3.27 9.89 -8.42
C SER A 82 3.82 10.38 -9.75
N TYR A 83 2.97 10.42 -10.76
CA TYR A 83 3.28 10.84 -12.11
C TYR A 83 2.21 11.80 -12.58
N GLN A 84 2.62 13.01 -12.99
CA GLN A 84 1.74 13.97 -13.66
C GLN A 84 2.06 14.01 -15.15
N PHE A 85 1.03 14.18 -15.97
CA PHE A 85 1.12 14.14 -17.42
C PHE A 85 0.55 15.40 -18.06
N ALA A 86 1.12 15.82 -19.19
CA ALA A 86 0.62 16.96 -19.95
C ALA A 86 -0.74 16.71 -20.62
N SER A 87 -1.05 15.45 -20.92
CA SER A 87 -2.28 15.04 -21.62
C SER A 87 -2.96 13.87 -20.90
N ASP A 88 -4.26 13.75 -21.13
CA ASP A 88 -5.08 12.65 -20.63
C ASP A 88 -4.63 11.31 -21.26
N ASN A 89 -4.89 10.21 -20.56
CA ASN A 89 -4.61 8.84 -21.00
C ASN A 89 -3.13 8.55 -21.32
N ALA A 90 -2.20 9.22 -20.67
CA ALA A 90 -0.77 8.97 -20.83
C ALA A 90 -0.30 7.64 -20.19
N TYR A 91 -1.09 7.07 -19.27
CA TYR A 91 -0.93 5.75 -18.69
C TYR A 91 -2.14 4.86 -19.04
N SER A 92 -2.01 3.56 -18.83
CA SER A 92 -3.00 2.56 -19.26
C SER A 92 -3.62 1.83 -18.06
N ALA A 93 -4.77 1.19 -18.27
CA ALA A 93 -5.37 0.29 -17.29
C ALA A 93 -4.39 -0.82 -16.86
N GLN A 94 -3.52 -1.30 -17.76
CA GLN A 94 -2.52 -2.31 -17.46
C GLN A 94 -1.49 -1.84 -16.44
N ASP A 95 -1.14 -0.54 -16.43
CA ASP A 95 -0.24 0.04 -15.42
C ASP A 95 -0.90 -0.05 -14.03
N ILE A 96 -2.20 0.27 -13.94
CA ILE A 96 -2.99 0.15 -12.71
C ILE A 96 -3.10 -1.32 -12.28
N ASP A 97 -3.45 -2.22 -13.19
CA ASP A 97 -3.65 -3.65 -12.92
C ASP A 97 -2.35 -4.33 -12.45
N SER A 98 -1.21 -3.86 -12.90
CA SER A 98 0.10 -4.36 -12.44
C SER A 98 0.32 -4.15 -10.93
N VAL A 99 -0.29 -3.11 -10.36
CA VAL A 99 -0.28 -2.86 -8.92
C VAL A 99 -1.42 -3.61 -8.24
N ARG A 100 -2.65 -3.52 -8.76
CA ARG A 100 -3.83 -4.19 -8.19
C ARG A 100 -3.65 -5.70 -8.06
N SER A 101 -2.98 -6.34 -9.00
CA SER A 101 -2.71 -7.79 -8.94
C SER A 101 -1.90 -8.22 -7.71
N GLN A 102 -1.09 -7.33 -7.14
CA GLN A 102 -0.32 -7.59 -5.93
C GLN A 102 -1.15 -7.48 -4.65
N LEU A 103 -2.35 -6.90 -4.74
CA LEU A 103 -3.26 -6.69 -3.61
C LEU A 103 -4.23 -7.88 -3.42
N ALA A 104 -3.99 -9.02 -4.09
CA ALA A 104 -4.75 -10.23 -3.84
C ALA A 104 -4.65 -10.61 -2.36
N GLY A 105 -5.79 -10.81 -1.68
CA GLY A 105 -5.84 -11.09 -0.24
C GLY A 105 -5.83 -9.86 0.68
N TRP A 106 -5.68 -8.65 0.13
CA TRP A 106 -5.92 -7.42 0.88
C TRP A 106 -7.41 -7.11 0.91
N SER A 107 -7.86 -6.44 1.97
CA SER A 107 -9.23 -5.95 2.07
C SER A 107 -9.33 -4.54 1.49
N GLN A 108 -10.20 -4.35 0.51
CA GLN A 108 -10.52 -3.02 0.02
C GLN A 108 -11.43 -2.33 1.04
N ILE A 109 -11.01 -1.19 1.57
CA ILE A 109 -11.73 -0.45 2.61
C ILE A 109 -12.40 0.81 2.07
N MET A 110 -11.96 1.30 0.91
CA MET A 110 -12.59 2.44 0.25
C MET A 110 -12.45 2.29 -1.27
N GLN A 111 -13.51 2.65 -1.97
CA GLN A 111 -13.51 2.85 -3.41
C GLN A 111 -14.34 4.07 -3.74
N VAL A 112 -13.74 5.00 -4.45
CA VAL A 112 -14.41 6.19 -4.96
C VAL A 112 -14.25 6.22 -6.46
N HIS A 113 -15.34 6.45 -7.15
CA HIS A 113 -15.40 6.53 -8.60
C HIS A 113 -16.17 7.76 -9.04
N HIS A 114 -15.50 8.74 -9.63
CA HIS A 114 -16.11 9.94 -10.19
C HIS A 114 -16.18 9.85 -11.70
N ARG A 115 -17.34 9.47 -12.22
CA ARG A 115 -17.55 9.27 -13.68
C ARG A 115 -17.30 10.54 -14.51
N GLU A 116 -17.76 11.70 -14.03
CA GLU A 116 -17.61 12.96 -14.76
C GLU A 116 -16.17 13.43 -14.87
N LYS A 117 -15.34 13.10 -13.86
CA LYS A 117 -13.94 13.50 -13.80
C LYS A 117 -12.99 12.39 -14.22
N SER A 118 -13.49 11.17 -14.40
CA SER A 118 -12.66 9.97 -14.61
C SER A 118 -11.60 9.80 -13.52
N GLU A 119 -12.01 10.02 -12.27
CA GLU A 119 -11.14 9.89 -11.09
C GLU A 119 -11.54 8.63 -10.32
N ASP A 120 -10.57 7.76 -10.04
CA ASP A 120 -10.73 6.57 -9.22
C ASP A 120 -9.75 6.61 -8.07
N VAL A 121 -10.23 6.32 -6.85
CA VAL A 121 -9.38 6.13 -5.67
C VAL A 121 -9.77 4.82 -5.00
N ASP A 122 -8.80 3.91 -4.92
CA ASP A 122 -8.94 2.63 -4.25
C ASP A 122 -8.00 2.58 -3.04
N MET A 123 -8.51 2.14 -1.90
CA MET A 123 -7.75 2.01 -0.67
C MET A 123 -7.86 0.59 -0.12
N TYR A 124 -6.72 0.01 0.20
CA TYR A 124 -6.61 -1.38 0.65
C TYR A 124 -5.82 -1.48 1.95
N VAL A 125 -6.18 -2.46 2.76
CA VAL A 125 -5.47 -2.80 3.99
C VAL A 125 -5.16 -4.30 4.03
N LEU A 126 -3.95 -4.66 4.42
CA LEU A 126 -3.57 -6.03 4.75
C LEU A 126 -3.66 -6.22 6.26
N ILE A 127 -4.54 -7.11 6.69
CA ILE A 127 -4.72 -7.49 8.10
C ILE A 127 -4.35 -8.96 8.27
N GLU A 128 -3.43 -9.23 9.18
CA GLU A 128 -3.05 -10.59 9.57
C GLU A 128 -3.10 -10.71 11.10
N ASN A 129 -3.76 -11.75 11.59
CA ASN A 129 -3.92 -11.97 13.03
C ASN A 129 -4.47 -10.75 13.79
N ASN A 130 -5.46 -10.08 13.19
CA ASN A 130 -6.11 -8.87 13.74
C ASN A 130 -5.15 -7.66 13.88
N VAL A 131 -4.03 -7.66 13.18
CA VAL A 131 -3.05 -6.56 13.16
C VAL A 131 -2.89 -6.06 11.73
N THR A 132 -2.99 -4.78 11.53
CA THR A 132 -2.67 -4.15 10.23
C THR A 132 -1.19 -4.33 9.93
N LYS A 133 -0.88 -4.85 8.75
CA LYS A 133 0.48 -5.09 8.26
C LYS A 133 0.88 -4.15 7.15
N GLY A 134 -0.09 -3.64 6.42
CA GLY A 134 0.16 -2.76 5.30
C GLY A 134 -1.08 -2.02 4.86
N PHE A 135 -0.83 -0.93 4.18
CA PHE A 135 -1.81 -0.05 3.62
C PHE A 135 -1.40 0.31 2.19
N ALA A 136 -2.34 0.33 1.26
CA ALA A 136 -2.09 0.74 -0.11
C ALA A 136 -3.21 1.66 -0.61
N LEU A 137 -2.82 2.72 -1.31
CA LEU A 137 -3.73 3.62 -2.00
C LEU A 137 -3.30 3.69 -3.46
N ILE A 138 -4.28 3.61 -4.35
CA ILE A 138 -4.13 3.81 -5.79
C ILE A 138 -5.10 4.91 -6.17
N ALA A 139 -4.57 6.04 -6.64
CA ALA A 139 -5.36 7.13 -7.20
C ALA A 139 -5.03 7.25 -8.71
N SER A 140 -6.07 7.25 -9.51
CA SER A 140 -5.96 7.38 -10.97
C SER A 140 -6.88 8.48 -11.46
N GLU A 141 -6.29 9.49 -12.07
CA GLU A 141 -6.94 10.65 -12.65
C GLU A 141 -6.51 10.79 -14.12
N PRO A 142 -7.22 11.53 -14.98
CA PRO A 142 -6.86 11.63 -16.39
C PRO A 142 -5.40 12.02 -16.65
N ARG A 143 -4.81 12.81 -15.77
CA ARG A 143 -3.44 13.34 -15.88
C ARG A 143 -2.55 13.05 -14.69
N GLU A 144 -3.02 12.26 -13.73
CA GLU A 144 -2.24 11.89 -12.56
C GLU A 144 -2.43 10.42 -12.21
N PHE A 145 -1.33 9.76 -11.87
CA PHE A 145 -1.34 8.40 -11.36
C PHE A 145 -0.48 8.33 -10.11
N THR A 146 -1.11 8.07 -8.98
CA THR A 146 -0.44 8.04 -7.67
C THR A 146 -0.65 6.70 -6.98
N ILE A 147 0.44 6.14 -6.45
CA ILE A 147 0.45 4.93 -5.64
C ILE A 147 1.16 5.23 -4.34
N ILE A 148 0.52 4.87 -3.22
CA ILE A 148 1.12 4.93 -1.89
C ILE A 148 1.07 3.53 -1.29
N ASN A 149 2.20 3.05 -0.76
CA ASN A 149 2.24 1.82 0.03
C ASN A 149 2.96 2.08 1.34
N ILE A 150 2.29 1.80 2.44
CA ILE A 150 2.81 1.93 3.79
C ILE A 150 2.84 0.54 4.42
N VAL A 151 3.98 0.14 4.95
CA VAL A 151 4.17 -1.15 5.62
C VAL A 151 4.40 -0.89 7.10
N GLY A 152 3.63 -1.55 7.95
CA GLY A 152 3.75 -1.41 9.40
C GLY A 152 2.43 -1.62 10.11
N SER A 153 2.48 -1.59 11.43
CA SER A 153 1.30 -1.63 12.29
C SER A 153 0.76 -0.21 12.45
N ILE A 154 -0.22 0.14 11.62
CA ILE A 154 -0.81 1.48 11.59
C ILE A 154 -2.29 1.35 11.87
N ASN A 155 -2.82 2.23 12.70
CA ASN A 155 -4.26 2.41 12.78
C ASN A 155 -4.71 3.25 11.58
N VAL A 156 -5.77 2.82 10.88
CA VAL A 156 -6.32 3.54 9.72
C VAL A 156 -6.75 4.98 10.12
N GLU A 157 -7.21 5.15 11.34
CA GLU A 157 -7.61 6.45 11.90
C GLU A 157 -6.45 7.47 12.01
N ASP A 158 -5.19 6.99 12.01
CA ASP A 158 -4.02 7.86 12.11
C ASP A 158 -3.45 8.30 10.74
N LEU A 159 -3.96 7.77 9.63
CA LEU A 159 -3.49 8.09 8.28
C LEU A 159 -3.59 9.58 7.90
N PRO A 160 -4.67 10.32 8.26
CA PRO A 160 -4.74 11.75 8.00
C PRO A 160 -3.61 12.55 8.66
N LYS A 161 -3.15 12.13 9.84
CA LYS A 161 -2.03 12.76 10.54
C LYS A 161 -0.71 12.60 9.78
N LEU A 162 -0.48 11.45 9.17
CA LEU A 162 0.70 11.22 8.32
C LEU A 162 0.73 12.13 7.10
N GLN A 163 -0.40 12.34 6.46
CA GLN A 163 -0.50 13.19 5.28
C GLN A 163 -0.06 14.64 5.57
N SER A 164 -0.52 15.20 6.68
CA SER A 164 -0.21 16.58 7.08
C SER A 164 1.28 16.78 7.40
N HIS A 165 1.92 15.79 8.03
CA HIS A 165 3.32 15.91 8.49
C HIS A 165 4.36 15.52 7.43
N LEU A 166 4.03 14.61 6.53
CA LEU A 166 4.96 14.12 5.50
C LEU A 166 4.84 14.86 4.17
N HIS A 167 3.98 15.90 4.08
CA HIS A 167 3.75 16.65 2.84
C HIS A 167 3.49 15.72 1.64
N LEU A 168 2.79 14.61 1.90
CA LEU A 168 2.40 13.70 0.84
C LEU A 168 1.42 14.41 -0.12
N PRO A 169 1.40 14.05 -1.41
CA PRO A 169 0.43 14.57 -2.35
C PRO A 169 -0.97 14.48 -1.74
N LYS A 170 -1.72 15.56 -1.78
CA LYS A 170 -3.09 15.59 -1.24
C LYS A 170 -3.95 14.68 -2.09
N VAL A 171 -4.29 13.52 -1.58
CA VAL A 171 -5.46 12.79 -2.07
C VAL A 171 -6.65 13.67 -1.72
N ALA A 172 -7.42 14.08 -2.72
CA ALA A 172 -8.42 15.14 -2.64
C ALA A 172 -9.17 15.19 -1.31
N ASP A 173 -9.06 16.33 -0.58
CA ASP A 173 -9.58 16.56 0.77
C ASP A 173 -11.11 16.29 0.91
N SER A 174 -11.82 16.12 -0.22
CA SER A 174 -13.25 15.84 -0.26
C SER A 174 -13.64 14.42 0.14
N GLN A 175 -12.69 13.49 0.26
CA GLN A 175 -12.98 12.07 0.36
C GLN A 175 -12.77 11.48 1.76
N ILE A 176 -11.91 12.10 2.57
CA ILE A 176 -11.64 11.62 3.94
C ILE A 176 -12.76 12.04 4.91
N ASN A 177 -13.42 13.15 4.64
CA ASN A 177 -14.56 13.65 5.47
C ASN A 177 -15.83 12.77 5.39
N LEU A 178 -15.88 11.75 4.56
CA LEU A 178 -17.03 10.82 4.46
C LEU A 178 -16.92 9.64 5.45
N LEU A 179 -15.79 9.50 6.15
CA LEU A 179 -15.54 8.42 7.10
C LEU A 179 -15.72 8.82 8.58
N MET A 180 -16.06 10.09 8.83
CA MET A 180 -16.47 10.60 10.13
C MET A 180 -17.97 10.96 10.13
#